data_7810e33afbf101a7aa56fefd5ea33741
#
_entry.id   7810e33afbf101a7aa56fefd5ea33741
#
_cell.length_a   1.000
_cell.length_b   1.000
_cell.length_c   1.000
_cell.angle_alpha   90.00
_cell.angle_beta   90.00
_cell.angle_gamma   90.00
#
_symmetry.space_group_name_H-M   'P 1'
#
loop_
_entity.id
_entity.type
_entity.pdbx_description
1 polymer ?
#
loop_
_entity_poly.entity_id
_entity_poly.type
_entity_poly.pdbx_seq_one_letter_code
_entity_poly.pdbx_strand_id
1 'polypeptide(L)'
;SAHNDRVRELTLNPLAIVQRGQVSYLIGTAVHYSDARQYALHRFREAHLLQAPAEHLDTFRLDDYLATDAFQFGSSQTIERIQLTAWIDNGLARVLSETPLSTDMRLEPLEDGYRLYSTVSDSWQLQWWLMSLGDSLTVEAPDELRFRIADKLRKALNRYEL
;
A
#
# COMPACT_ATOMS: atom_id res chain seq x y z
N SER A 1 14.38 12.35 14.51
CA SER A 1 15.19 12.90 13.41
C SER A 1 14.51 14.15 12.91
N ALA A 2 15.20 15.30 13.04
CA ALA A 2 14.69 16.58 12.60
C ALA A 2 14.28 16.54 11.13
N HIS A 3 13.00 16.78 10.84
CA HIS A 3 12.51 17.01 9.49
C HIS A 3 13.12 18.34 9.03
N ASN A 4 14.14 18.22 8.18
CA ASN A 4 14.76 19.35 7.54
C ASN A 4 13.74 19.87 6.49
N ASP A 5 13.02 20.94 6.85
CA ASP A 5 11.95 21.59 6.06
C ASP A 5 12.54 22.40 4.88
N ARG A 6 13.49 21.81 4.15
CA ARG A 6 14.11 22.42 2.97
C ARG A 6 13.22 22.18 1.76
N VAL A 7 12.62 23.26 1.29
CA VAL A 7 11.98 23.29 -0.03
C VAL A 7 13.05 23.06 -1.09
N ARG A 8 12.78 22.14 -2.02
CA ARG A 8 13.62 21.89 -3.19
C ARG A 8 12.79 22.16 -4.42
N GLU A 9 13.36 22.86 -5.37
CA GLU A 9 12.81 22.99 -6.70
C GLU A 9 13.32 21.84 -7.57
N LEU A 10 12.40 21.18 -8.28
CA LEU A 10 12.70 20.06 -9.15
C LEU A 10 11.94 20.24 -10.46
N THR A 11 12.59 20.00 -11.58
CA THR A 11 11.93 19.83 -12.87
C THR A 11 11.71 18.34 -13.09
N LEU A 12 10.45 17.98 -13.34
CA LEU A 12 10.05 16.58 -13.46
C LEU A 12 9.42 16.30 -14.82
N ASN A 13 9.71 15.13 -15.38
CA ASN A 13 8.96 14.54 -16.47
C ASN A 13 7.88 13.64 -15.87
N PRO A 14 6.59 14.01 -15.93
CA PRO A 14 5.52 13.22 -15.37
C PRO A 14 5.28 11.94 -16.18
N LEU A 15 5.13 10.81 -15.49
CA LEU A 15 4.86 9.50 -16.11
C LEU A 15 3.47 8.99 -15.77
N ALA A 16 3.06 9.10 -14.51
CA ALA A 16 1.74 8.65 -14.04
C ALA A 16 1.32 9.37 -12.75
N ILE A 17 0.02 9.35 -12.49
CA ILE A 17 -0.55 9.70 -11.18
C ILE A 17 -1.15 8.43 -10.59
N VAL A 18 -0.80 8.11 -9.36
CA VAL A 18 -1.28 6.94 -8.65
C VAL A 18 -1.88 7.38 -7.32
N GLN A 19 -3.09 6.91 -7.04
CA GLN A 19 -3.72 7.11 -5.74
C GLN A 19 -3.55 5.85 -4.88
N ARG A 20 -3.12 6.04 -3.65
CA ARG A 20 -2.97 4.98 -2.67
C ARG A 20 -3.58 5.39 -1.34
N GLY A 21 -4.70 4.80 -1.01
CA GLY A 21 -5.52 5.27 0.08
C GLY A 21 -5.94 6.72 -0.16
N GLN A 22 -5.65 7.61 0.77
CA GLN A 22 -5.96 9.04 0.67
C GLN A 22 -4.81 9.89 0.12
N VAL A 23 -3.72 9.27 -0.30
CA VAL A 23 -2.54 9.98 -0.80
C VAL A 23 -2.39 9.76 -2.30
N SER A 24 -2.31 10.88 -3.04
CA SER A 24 -1.99 10.86 -4.46
C SER A 24 -0.50 11.10 -4.67
N TYR A 25 0.10 10.33 -5.57
CA TYR A 25 1.50 10.40 -5.91
C TYR A 25 1.69 10.69 -7.40
N LEU A 26 2.57 11.61 -7.72
CA LEU A 26 3.14 11.76 -9.04
C LEU A 26 4.32 10.78 -9.18
N ILE A 27 4.25 9.90 -10.18
CA ILE A 27 5.40 9.12 -10.61
C ILE A 27 6.08 9.90 -11.74
N GLY A 28 7.37 10.12 -11.65
CA GLY A 28 8.11 10.88 -12.65
C GLY A 28 9.61 10.73 -12.52
N THR A 29 10.32 11.14 -13.55
CA THR A 29 11.77 11.26 -13.54
C THR A 29 12.17 12.72 -13.33
N ALA A 30 13.19 12.97 -12.52
CA ALA A 30 13.80 14.29 -12.48
C ALA A 30 14.64 14.49 -13.76
N VAL A 31 14.69 15.72 -14.28
CA VAL A 31 15.51 16.05 -15.45
C VAL A 31 16.95 15.61 -15.20
N HIS A 32 17.56 14.97 -16.19
CA HIS A 32 18.88 14.31 -16.16
C HIS A 32 18.98 13.01 -15.36
N TYR A 33 17.85 12.44 -14.89
CA TYR A 33 17.81 11.15 -14.24
C TYR A 33 16.85 10.22 -14.98
N SER A 34 17.21 8.94 -15.08
CA SER A 34 16.40 7.91 -15.74
C SER A 34 15.55 7.07 -14.77
N ASP A 35 15.78 7.20 -13.47
CA ASP A 35 15.05 6.44 -12.48
C ASP A 35 13.72 7.12 -12.13
N ALA A 36 12.63 6.39 -12.32
CA ALA A 36 11.30 6.85 -11.93
C ALA A 36 11.17 6.86 -10.39
N ARG A 37 10.67 7.97 -9.86
CA ARG A 37 10.44 8.16 -8.43
C ARG A 37 9.02 8.61 -8.15
N GLN A 38 8.58 8.38 -6.92
CA GLN A 38 7.29 8.84 -6.44
C GLN A 38 7.41 10.13 -5.63
N TYR A 39 6.49 11.04 -5.88
CA TYR A 39 6.40 12.33 -5.19
C TYR A 39 4.99 12.50 -4.65
N ALA A 40 4.83 12.57 -3.34
CA ALA A 40 3.52 12.74 -2.72
C ALA A 40 2.99 14.15 -3.00
N LEU A 41 1.82 14.27 -3.65
CA LEU A 41 1.28 15.56 -4.11
C LEU A 41 1.01 16.53 -2.96
N HIS A 42 0.60 16.04 -1.80
CA HIS A 42 0.37 16.90 -0.62
C HIS A 42 1.63 17.58 -0.07
N ARG A 43 2.82 17.19 -0.54
CA ARG A 43 4.11 17.83 -0.19
C ARG A 43 4.55 18.90 -1.17
N PHE A 44 3.83 19.06 -2.28
CA PHE A 44 4.09 20.15 -3.21
C PHE A 44 3.61 21.45 -2.60
N ARG A 45 4.44 22.47 -2.61
CA ARG A 45 4.04 23.84 -2.24
C ARG A 45 3.52 24.59 -3.45
N GLU A 46 4.15 24.35 -4.60
CA GLU A 46 3.84 25.02 -5.85
C GLU A 46 4.19 24.09 -7.01
N ALA A 47 3.49 24.22 -8.13
CA ALA A 47 3.77 23.50 -9.37
C ALA A 47 3.50 24.39 -10.56
N HIS A 48 4.43 24.43 -11.50
CA HIS A 48 4.33 25.19 -12.74
C HIS A 48 4.49 24.27 -13.94
N LEU A 49 3.63 24.45 -14.93
CA LEU A 49 3.77 23.78 -16.21
C LEU A 49 4.80 24.54 -17.06
N LEU A 50 5.81 23.82 -17.55
CA LEU A 50 6.79 24.36 -18.47
C LEU A 50 6.31 24.20 -19.91
N GLN A 51 6.82 25.06 -20.81
CA GLN A 51 6.51 24.96 -22.24
C GLN A 51 7.31 23.84 -22.94
N ALA A 52 8.43 23.42 -22.35
CA ALA A 52 9.23 22.33 -22.88
C ALA A 52 8.42 20.99 -22.77
N PRO A 53 8.44 20.16 -23.81
CA PRO A 53 7.81 18.87 -23.78
C PRO A 53 8.48 17.98 -22.73
N ALA A 54 7.66 17.13 -22.05
CA ALA A 54 8.20 16.13 -21.15
C ALA A 54 8.93 15.04 -21.94
N GLU A 55 10.04 14.56 -21.40
CA GLU A 55 10.74 13.41 -21.94
C GLU A 55 9.98 12.13 -21.54
N HIS A 56 9.66 11.30 -22.53
CA HIS A 56 9.08 9.99 -22.29
C HIS A 56 10.16 8.98 -21.92
N LEU A 57 9.87 8.17 -20.91
CA LEU A 57 10.70 7.02 -20.60
C LEU A 57 10.05 5.78 -21.23
N ASP A 58 10.51 5.41 -22.43
CA ASP A 58 9.93 4.30 -23.25
C ASP A 58 9.94 2.96 -22.53
N THR A 59 10.86 2.77 -21.59
CA THR A 59 10.99 1.56 -20.76
C THR A 59 10.06 1.56 -19.55
N PHE A 60 9.36 2.67 -19.27
CA PHE A 60 8.48 2.75 -18.09
C PHE A 60 7.16 2.02 -18.35
N ARG A 61 6.87 1.05 -17.49
CA ARG A 61 5.58 0.36 -17.41
C ARG A 61 5.04 0.56 -16.01
N LEU A 62 3.86 1.17 -15.93
CA LEU A 62 3.26 1.49 -14.63
C LEU A 62 3.00 0.22 -13.79
N ASP A 63 2.51 -0.85 -14.41
CA ASP A 63 2.22 -2.11 -13.72
C ASP A 63 3.49 -2.72 -13.12
N ASP A 64 4.60 -2.70 -13.87
CA ASP A 64 5.89 -3.18 -13.40
C ASP A 64 6.41 -2.31 -12.23
N TYR A 65 6.25 -0.98 -12.35
CA TYR A 65 6.65 -0.05 -11.30
C TYR A 65 5.83 -0.25 -10.01
N LEU A 66 4.52 -0.46 -10.13
CA LEU A 66 3.63 -0.73 -8.98
C LEU A 66 3.93 -2.07 -8.31
N ALA A 67 4.43 -3.05 -9.07
CA ALA A 67 4.86 -4.34 -8.56
C ALA A 67 6.23 -4.28 -7.86
N THR A 68 7.01 -3.18 -8.06
CA THR A 68 8.32 -3.04 -7.42
C THR A 68 8.21 -2.52 -5.98
N ASP A 69 9.20 -2.88 -5.16
CA ASP A 69 9.34 -2.38 -3.79
C ASP A 69 9.50 -0.86 -3.69
N ALA A 70 9.92 -0.20 -4.78
CA ALA A 70 10.08 1.25 -4.85
C ALA A 70 8.77 2.00 -4.58
N PHE A 71 7.63 1.45 -5.02
CA PHE A 71 6.30 2.02 -4.74
C PHE A 71 5.81 1.73 -3.32
N GLN A 72 6.42 0.80 -2.63
CA GLN A 72 6.06 0.39 -1.27
C GLN A 72 6.86 1.13 -0.19
N PHE A 73 7.04 2.46 -0.35
CA PHE A 73 7.65 3.35 0.64
C PHE A 73 9.05 2.99 1.15
N GLY A 74 10.08 3.39 0.42
CA GLY A 74 11.34 3.91 0.96
C GLY A 74 12.15 3.07 1.95
N SER A 75 11.78 1.83 2.21
CA SER A 75 12.61 0.90 2.95
C SER A 75 13.23 -0.09 1.96
N SER A 76 14.54 -0.14 1.93
CA SER A 76 15.35 -1.15 1.23
C SER A 76 15.16 -2.57 1.81
N GLN A 77 14.01 -2.85 2.39
CA GLN A 77 13.69 -4.19 2.87
C GLN A 77 12.94 -4.92 1.76
N THR A 78 13.49 -6.01 1.33
CA THR A 78 12.81 -7.02 0.52
C THR A 78 11.49 -7.34 1.20
N ILE A 79 10.36 -6.94 0.60
CA ILE A 79 9.05 -7.21 1.20
C ILE A 79 8.76 -8.68 0.99
N GLU A 80 8.71 -9.40 2.07
CA GLU A 80 8.41 -10.82 2.08
C GLU A 80 6.95 -11.04 1.64
N ARG A 81 6.74 -11.99 0.73
CA ARG A 81 5.42 -12.46 0.38
C ARG A 81 5.00 -13.54 1.35
N ILE A 82 3.84 -13.41 1.92
CA ILE A 82 3.28 -14.33 2.91
C ILE A 82 1.98 -14.95 2.41
N GLN A 83 1.69 -16.14 2.89
CA GLN A 83 0.40 -16.80 2.72
C GLN A 83 -0.52 -16.34 3.86
N LEU A 84 -1.40 -15.40 3.55
CA LEU A 84 -2.41 -14.93 4.51
C LEU A 84 -3.54 -15.94 4.58
N THR A 85 -3.87 -16.37 5.79
CA THR A 85 -5.11 -17.07 6.12
C THR A 85 -5.87 -16.25 7.16
N ALA A 86 -7.13 -15.98 6.91
CA ALA A 86 -7.97 -15.19 7.80
C ALA A 86 -9.41 -15.66 7.77
N TRP A 87 -10.09 -15.59 8.91
CA TRP A 87 -11.54 -15.60 8.96
C TRP A 87 -12.08 -14.23 8.55
N ILE A 88 -13.16 -14.20 7.76
CA ILE A 88 -13.85 -12.97 7.36
C ILE A 88 -15.37 -13.17 7.44
N ASP A 89 -16.09 -12.07 7.72
CA ASP A 89 -17.54 -12.08 7.70
C ASP A 89 -18.12 -12.09 6.27
N ASN A 90 -19.44 -12.29 6.17
CA ASN A 90 -20.17 -12.35 4.90
C ASN A 90 -20.14 -11.01 4.14
N GLY A 91 -20.09 -9.88 4.85
CA GLY A 91 -20.01 -8.54 4.25
C GLY A 91 -18.69 -8.33 3.52
N LEU A 92 -17.60 -8.61 4.21
CA LEU A 92 -16.25 -8.51 3.65
C LEU A 92 -16.02 -9.53 2.52
N ALA A 93 -16.55 -10.75 2.67
CA ALA A 93 -16.45 -11.77 1.61
C ALA A 93 -17.08 -11.29 0.30
N ARG A 94 -18.22 -10.59 0.35
CA ARG A 94 -18.85 -10.00 -0.84
C ARG A 94 -17.94 -8.96 -1.49
N VAL A 95 -17.39 -8.04 -0.71
CA VAL A 95 -16.47 -7.00 -1.22
C VAL A 95 -15.24 -7.62 -1.88
N LEU A 96 -14.63 -8.60 -1.22
CA LEU A 96 -13.42 -9.25 -1.73
C LEU A 96 -13.68 -10.16 -2.94
N SER A 97 -14.91 -10.66 -3.12
CA SER A 97 -15.31 -11.37 -4.33
C SER A 97 -15.31 -10.46 -5.57
N GLU A 98 -15.60 -9.17 -5.38
CA GLU A 98 -15.58 -8.16 -6.44
C GLU A 98 -14.17 -7.54 -6.63
N THR A 99 -13.42 -7.42 -5.54
CA THR A 99 -12.07 -6.81 -5.51
C THR A 99 -11.08 -7.69 -4.77
N PRO A 100 -10.55 -8.76 -5.42
CA PRO A 100 -9.65 -9.70 -4.78
C PRO A 100 -8.33 -9.08 -4.31
N LEU A 101 -7.78 -9.56 -3.19
CA LEU A 101 -6.48 -9.12 -2.66
C LEU A 101 -5.30 -9.55 -3.53
N SER A 102 -5.45 -10.68 -4.22
CA SER A 102 -4.43 -11.26 -5.10
C SER A 102 -5.10 -12.16 -6.13
N THR A 103 -4.36 -12.51 -7.17
CA THR A 103 -4.85 -13.40 -8.24
C THR A 103 -5.10 -14.83 -7.77
N ASP A 104 -4.46 -15.25 -6.69
CA ASP A 104 -4.61 -16.57 -6.08
C ASP A 104 -5.59 -16.59 -4.89
N MET A 105 -6.28 -15.47 -4.65
CA MET A 105 -7.26 -15.40 -3.56
C MET A 105 -8.36 -16.45 -3.73
N ARG A 106 -8.69 -17.11 -2.65
CA ARG A 106 -9.83 -18.03 -2.57
C ARG A 106 -10.57 -17.87 -1.25
N LEU A 107 -11.87 -18.11 -1.29
CA LEU A 107 -12.77 -18.08 -0.15
C LEU A 107 -13.37 -19.46 0.04
N GLU A 108 -13.27 -19.98 1.25
CA GLU A 108 -13.85 -21.25 1.66
C GLU A 108 -15.00 -20.96 2.65
N PRO A 109 -16.25 -21.38 2.35
CA PRO A 109 -17.38 -21.12 3.22
C PRO A 109 -17.21 -21.82 4.56
N LEU A 110 -17.57 -21.12 5.63
CA LEU A 110 -17.70 -21.63 7.00
C LEU A 110 -19.13 -21.41 7.49
N GLU A 111 -19.45 -21.92 8.66
CA GLU A 111 -20.78 -21.79 9.28
C GLU A 111 -21.13 -20.32 9.58
N ASP A 112 -20.13 -19.51 9.97
CA ASP A 112 -20.27 -18.13 10.44
C ASP A 112 -19.53 -17.09 9.56
N GLY A 113 -19.17 -17.44 8.33
CA GLY A 113 -18.43 -16.56 7.42
C GLY A 113 -17.63 -17.32 6.40
N TYR A 114 -16.40 -16.89 6.14
CA TYR A 114 -15.50 -17.50 5.17
C TYR A 114 -14.08 -17.54 5.70
N ARG A 115 -13.33 -18.55 5.27
CA ARG A 115 -11.87 -18.55 5.40
C ARG A 115 -11.25 -18.05 4.12
N LEU A 116 -10.49 -16.98 4.23
CA LEU A 116 -9.74 -16.33 3.17
C LEU A 116 -8.34 -16.92 3.10
N TYR A 117 -7.89 -17.21 1.88
CA TYR A 117 -6.50 -17.53 1.56
C TYR A 117 -6.02 -16.60 0.45
N SER A 118 -4.84 -15.99 0.61
CA SER A 118 -4.30 -15.05 -0.37
C SER A 118 -2.80 -14.88 -0.18
N THR A 119 -2.03 -14.86 -1.28
CA THR A 119 -0.62 -14.49 -1.23
C THR A 119 -0.49 -12.97 -1.30
N VAL A 120 -0.02 -12.36 -0.23
CA VAL A 120 0.09 -10.91 -0.09
C VAL A 120 1.51 -10.49 0.34
N SER A 121 1.84 -9.22 0.14
CA SER A 121 3.09 -8.66 0.64
C SER A 121 2.95 -8.28 2.12
N ASP A 122 3.87 -8.73 2.99
CA ASP A 122 3.90 -8.32 4.41
C ASP A 122 4.40 -6.88 4.53
N SER A 123 3.49 -5.96 4.32
CA SER A 123 3.75 -4.52 4.29
C SER A 123 2.99 -3.81 5.42
N TRP A 124 3.44 -2.59 5.77
CA TRP A 124 2.70 -1.77 6.72
C TRP A 124 1.30 -1.40 6.19
N GLN A 125 1.11 -1.32 4.85
CA GLN A 125 -0.19 -1.09 4.23
C GLN A 125 -1.13 -2.26 4.49
N LEU A 126 -0.64 -3.50 4.35
CA LEU A 126 -1.41 -4.69 4.72
C LEU A 126 -1.84 -4.62 6.17
N GLN A 127 -0.93 -4.28 7.08
CA GLN A 127 -1.25 -4.20 8.51
C GLN A 127 -2.29 -3.10 8.79
N TRP A 128 -2.19 -1.95 8.15
CA TRP A 128 -3.18 -0.88 8.27
C TRP A 128 -4.54 -1.31 7.74
N TRP A 129 -4.56 -1.96 6.59
CA TRP A 129 -5.78 -2.48 6.01
C TRP A 129 -6.44 -3.52 6.92
N LEU A 130 -5.68 -4.49 7.44
CA LEU A 130 -6.16 -5.49 8.38
C LEU A 130 -6.77 -4.85 9.64
N MET A 131 -6.12 -3.84 10.20
CA MET A 131 -6.61 -3.13 11.38
C MET A 131 -7.86 -2.30 11.09
N SER A 132 -8.03 -1.79 9.87
CA SER A 132 -9.20 -0.99 9.48
C SER A 132 -10.50 -1.78 9.38
N LEU A 133 -10.40 -3.11 9.28
CA LEU A 133 -11.54 -4.00 9.14
C LEU A 133 -12.20 -4.37 10.49
N GLY A 134 -11.56 -4.02 11.60
CA GLY A 134 -12.11 -4.26 12.94
C GLY A 134 -12.40 -5.73 13.18
N ASP A 135 -13.64 -6.04 13.52
CA ASP A 135 -14.13 -7.39 13.82
C ASP A 135 -14.58 -8.19 12.59
N SER A 136 -14.59 -7.55 11.40
CA SER A 136 -14.96 -8.24 10.14
C SER A 136 -13.88 -9.19 9.62
N LEU A 137 -12.66 -9.14 10.19
CA LEU A 137 -11.54 -10.00 9.82
C LEU A 137 -10.72 -10.42 11.03
N THR A 138 -10.36 -11.70 11.09
CA THR A 138 -9.39 -12.21 12.07
C THR A 138 -8.27 -12.95 11.37
N VAL A 139 -7.04 -12.50 11.54
CA VAL A 139 -5.85 -13.18 11.00
C VAL A 139 -5.65 -14.52 11.72
N GLU A 140 -5.60 -15.61 10.96
CA GLU A 140 -5.33 -16.96 11.47
C GLU A 140 -3.86 -17.35 11.27
N ALA A 141 -3.30 -17.02 10.09
CA ALA A 141 -1.89 -17.26 9.75
C ALA A 141 -1.35 -16.18 8.79
N PRO A 142 -0.01 -15.94 8.77
CA PRO A 142 1.00 -16.56 9.63
C PRO A 142 0.97 -16.03 11.07
N ASP A 143 1.47 -16.82 12.01
CA ASP A 143 1.44 -16.50 13.45
C ASP A 143 2.08 -15.15 13.77
N GLU A 144 3.20 -14.81 13.14
CA GLU A 144 3.89 -13.53 13.36
C GLU A 144 2.99 -12.33 13.02
N LEU A 145 2.29 -12.39 11.89
CA LEU A 145 1.35 -11.34 11.50
C LEU A 145 0.17 -11.28 12.46
N ARG A 146 -0.39 -12.44 12.83
CA ARG A 146 -1.46 -12.56 13.80
C ARG A 146 -1.10 -11.90 15.13
N PHE A 147 0.07 -12.22 15.68
CA PHE A 147 0.55 -11.64 16.94
C PHE A 147 0.77 -10.12 16.83
N ARG A 148 1.35 -9.63 15.71
CA ARG A 148 1.54 -8.19 15.49
C ARG A 148 0.21 -7.44 15.46
N ILE A 149 -0.80 -7.96 14.77
CA ILE A 149 -2.14 -7.34 14.69
C ILE A 149 -2.83 -7.38 16.06
N ALA A 150 -2.83 -8.53 16.73
CA ALA A 150 -3.43 -8.68 18.06
C ALA A 150 -2.80 -7.73 19.09
N ASP A 151 -1.47 -7.57 19.10
CA ASP A 151 -0.79 -6.64 20.01
C ASP A 151 -1.19 -5.19 19.75
N LYS A 152 -1.25 -4.77 18.47
CA LYS A 152 -1.70 -3.42 18.10
C LYS A 152 -3.15 -3.14 18.51
N LEU A 153 -4.05 -4.10 18.28
CA LEU A 153 -5.46 -3.97 18.68
C LEU A 153 -5.61 -3.89 20.19
N ARG A 154 -4.86 -4.71 20.93
CA ARG A 154 -4.85 -4.66 22.41
C ARG A 154 -4.35 -3.31 22.92
N LYS A 155 -3.26 -2.78 22.34
CA LYS A 155 -2.75 -1.45 22.68
C LYS A 155 -3.76 -0.34 22.33
N ALA A 156 -4.51 -0.50 21.25
CA ALA A 156 -5.57 0.43 20.90
C ALA A 156 -6.71 0.35 21.91
N LEU A 157 -7.21 -0.86 22.22
CA LEU A 157 -8.28 -1.08 23.19
C LEU A 157 -7.96 -0.48 24.56
N ASN A 158 -6.76 -0.71 25.07
CA ASN A 158 -6.32 -0.17 26.37
C ASN A 158 -6.36 1.37 26.46
N ARG A 159 -6.42 2.07 25.34
CA ARG A 159 -6.58 3.53 25.30
C ARG A 159 -8.03 4.00 25.38
N TYR A 160 -8.97 3.09 25.08
CA TYR A 160 -10.43 3.34 25.17
C TYR A 160 -11.01 2.86 26.51
N GLU A 161 -10.29 2.03 27.25
CA GLU A 161 -10.70 1.64 28.60
C GLU A 161 -10.58 2.87 29.52
N LEU A 162 -11.74 3.35 29.99
CA LEU A 162 -11.94 4.47 30.90
C LEU A 162 -11.74 4.03 32.37
#